data_e3e24eea7b53a50239b68cb43e5f5b62
#
_entry.id   e3e24eea7b53a50239b68cb43e5f5b62
#
_cell.length_a   1.000
_cell.length_b   1.000
_cell.length_c   1.000
_cell.angle_alpha   90.00
_cell.angle_beta   90.00
_cell.angle_gamma   90.00
#
_symmetry.space_group_name_H-M   'P 1'
#
loop_
_entity.id
_entity.type
_entity.pdbx_description
1 polymer ?
#
loop_
_entity_poly.entity_id
_entity_poly.type
_entity_poly.pdbx_seq_one_letter_code
_entity_poly.pdbx_strand_id
1 'polypeptide(L)'
;MKKIGKQTILFDNPPTVLECASIVGPKEAEGPLCKYFDQTLEDEFWGEKTWEKAESKIIRETVNMVIAKSGVPNQDIDICFAGDLLKQCISSNFGLR
;
A
#
# COMPACT_ATOMS: atom_id res chain seq x y z
N MET A 1 -13.98 1.58 -23.14
CA MET A 1 -14.15 0.50 -22.17
C MET A 1 -15.17 -0.50 -22.68
N LYS A 2 -14.83 -1.77 -22.70
CA LYS A 2 -15.64 -2.79 -23.30
C LYS A 2 -15.83 -3.96 -22.35
N LYS A 3 -17.06 -4.42 -22.16
CA LYS A 3 -17.35 -5.60 -21.33
C LYS A 3 -17.20 -6.88 -22.20
N ILE A 4 -16.39 -7.83 -21.73
CA ILE A 4 -16.19 -9.12 -22.36
C ILE A 4 -16.74 -10.20 -21.45
N GLY A 5 -17.72 -10.98 -21.95
CA GLY A 5 -18.39 -11.97 -21.13
C GLY A 5 -19.22 -11.33 -20.02
N LYS A 6 -19.28 -11.98 -18.85
CA LYS A 6 -20.13 -11.53 -17.73
C LYS A 6 -19.41 -10.64 -16.73
N GLN A 7 -18.11 -10.80 -16.57
CA GLN A 7 -17.36 -10.21 -15.46
C GLN A 7 -16.08 -9.48 -15.86
N THR A 8 -15.77 -9.44 -17.15
CA THR A 8 -14.52 -8.86 -17.63
C THR A 8 -14.77 -7.55 -18.34
N ILE A 9 -13.98 -6.54 -18.02
CA ILE A 9 -13.98 -5.25 -18.69
C ILE A 9 -12.63 -5.06 -19.36
N LEU A 10 -12.66 -4.75 -20.65
CA LEU A 10 -11.45 -4.43 -21.41
C LEU A 10 -11.40 -2.92 -21.63
N PHE A 11 -10.30 -2.29 -21.24
CA PHE A 11 -10.09 -0.87 -21.48
C PHE A 11 -9.55 -0.66 -22.89
N ASP A 12 -10.09 0.34 -23.60
CA ASP A 12 -9.58 0.72 -24.91
C ASP A 12 -8.17 1.30 -24.80
N ASN A 13 -7.91 2.02 -23.72
CA ASN A 13 -6.61 2.55 -23.37
C ASN A 13 -6.27 2.11 -21.94
N PRO A 14 -5.69 0.92 -21.78
CA PRO A 14 -5.51 0.35 -20.45
C PRO A 14 -4.52 1.15 -19.60
N PRO A 15 -4.78 1.24 -18.28
CA PRO A 15 -3.85 1.89 -17.36
C PRO A 15 -2.55 1.09 -17.24
N THR A 16 -1.48 1.77 -16.93
CA THR A 16 -0.15 1.18 -16.71
C THR A 16 0.22 1.27 -15.24
N VAL A 17 0.80 0.20 -14.69
CA VAL A 17 1.38 0.24 -13.35
C VAL A 17 2.72 0.99 -13.45
N LEU A 18 2.81 2.13 -12.77
CA LEU A 18 4.03 2.94 -12.76
C LEU A 18 5.04 2.42 -11.76
N GLU A 19 4.61 2.13 -10.54
CA GLU A 19 5.49 1.68 -9.47
C GLU A 19 4.72 0.86 -8.44
N CYS A 20 5.50 0.16 -7.62
CA CYS A 20 4.98 -0.56 -6.47
C CYS A 20 5.95 -0.42 -5.29
N ALA A 21 5.44 -0.57 -4.08
CA ALA A 21 6.24 -0.54 -2.87
C ALA A 21 5.67 -1.50 -1.83
N SER A 22 6.55 -2.03 -1.00
CA SER A 22 6.17 -3.01 0.01
C SER A 22 6.96 -2.81 1.30
N ILE A 23 6.24 -2.78 2.42
CA ILE A 23 6.82 -2.78 3.76
C ILE A 23 6.17 -3.94 4.52
N VAL A 24 6.98 -4.80 5.10
CA VAL A 24 6.51 -5.99 5.81
C VAL A 24 7.06 -6.06 7.22
N GLY A 25 6.33 -6.75 8.10
CA GLY A 25 6.74 -6.96 9.47
C GLY A 25 7.79 -8.05 9.65
N PRO A 26 8.20 -8.32 10.91
CA PRO A 26 9.26 -9.27 11.20
C PRO A 26 9.00 -10.69 10.70
N LYS A 27 7.77 -11.12 10.74
CA LYS A 27 7.41 -12.48 10.34
C LYS A 27 7.65 -12.73 8.86
N GLU A 28 7.26 -11.81 8.00
CA GLU A 28 7.53 -11.89 6.57
C GLU A 28 9.01 -11.71 6.25
N ALA A 29 9.74 -10.96 7.09
CA ALA A 29 11.17 -10.78 6.95
C ALA A 29 11.95 -12.09 7.13
N GLU A 30 11.38 -13.06 7.84
CA GLU A 30 11.97 -14.39 8.03
C GLU A 30 11.60 -15.36 6.91
N GLY A 31 10.69 -14.99 6.04
CA GLY A 31 10.18 -15.85 4.98
C GLY A 31 11.06 -15.87 3.73
N PRO A 32 10.70 -16.74 2.76
CA PRO A 32 11.53 -16.93 1.56
C PRO A 32 11.55 -15.70 0.63
N LEU A 33 10.61 -14.78 0.78
CA LEU A 33 10.51 -13.59 -0.07
C LEU A 33 11.15 -12.35 0.54
N CYS A 34 11.84 -12.49 1.68
CA CYS A 34 12.35 -11.35 2.45
C CYS A 34 13.18 -10.36 1.64
N LYS A 35 13.99 -10.86 0.69
CA LYS A 35 14.86 -10.02 -0.14
C LYS A 35 14.14 -9.24 -1.24
N TYR A 36 12.86 -9.55 -1.49
CA TYR A 36 12.09 -8.89 -2.54
C TYR A 36 11.24 -7.72 -2.03
N PHE A 37 11.12 -7.56 -0.71
CA PHE A 37 10.38 -6.43 -0.13
C PHE A 37 11.27 -5.19 -0.07
N ASP A 38 10.68 -4.02 -0.26
CA ASP A 38 11.43 -2.76 -0.22
C ASP A 38 11.97 -2.47 1.18
N GLN A 39 11.20 -2.80 2.21
CA GLN A 39 11.59 -2.61 3.60
C GLN A 39 11.01 -3.68 4.49
N THR A 40 11.83 -4.20 5.41
CA THR A 40 11.41 -5.13 6.44
C THR A 40 11.56 -4.47 7.80
N LEU A 41 10.58 -4.68 8.70
CA LEU A 41 10.59 -4.10 10.02
C LEU A 41 11.10 -5.11 11.04
N GLU A 42 11.87 -4.66 12.01
CA GLU A 42 12.34 -5.49 13.13
C GLU A 42 11.32 -5.57 14.24
N ASP A 43 10.46 -4.58 14.36
CA ASP A 43 9.40 -4.47 15.38
C ASP A 43 8.04 -4.36 14.70
N GLU A 44 7.12 -5.26 15.03
CA GLU A 44 5.78 -5.29 14.45
C GLU A 44 4.94 -4.06 14.79
N PHE A 45 5.27 -3.35 15.87
CA PHE A 45 4.62 -2.09 16.24
C PHE A 45 5.28 -0.87 15.58
N TRP A 46 6.46 -1.04 15.01
CA TRP A 46 7.27 0.02 14.42
C TRP A 46 7.40 1.24 15.34
N GLY A 47 7.62 0.98 16.64
CA GLY A 47 7.76 2.02 17.64
C GLY A 47 6.47 2.65 18.12
N GLU A 48 5.33 2.23 17.58
CA GLU A 48 4.04 2.76 17.99
C GLU A 48 3.47 1.99 19.20
N LYS A 49 2.51 2.60 19.89
CA LYS A 49 1.97 2.06 21.14
C LYS A 49 0.79 1.10 20.91
N THR A 50 0.13 1.16 19.76
CA THR A 50 -1.03 0.35 19.45
C THR A 50 -0.91 -0.27 18.07
N TRP A 51 -1.62 -1.37 17.84
CA TRP A 51 -1.67 -2.01 16.54
C TRP A 51 -2.24 -1.08 15.46
N GLU A 52 -3.27 -0.30 15.81
CA GLU A 52 -3.93 0.62 14.87
C GLU A 52 -2.98 1.73 14.43
N LYS A 53 -2.19 2.27 15.35
CA LYS A 53 -1.17 3.29 15.02
C LYS A 53 -0.04 2.71 14.19
N ALA A 54 0.38 1.49 14.49
CA ALA A 54 1.39 0.80 13.71
C ALA A 54 0.92 0.57 12.27
N GLU A 55 -0.31 0.10 12.08
CA GLU A 55 -0.87 -0.10 10.75
C GLU A 55 -1.02 1.21 9.98
N SER A 56 -1.47 2.27 10.65
CA SER A 56 -1.56 3.61 10.03
C SER A 56 -0.20 4.10 9.56
N LYS A 57 0.83 3.88 10.37
CA LYS A 57 2.20 4.25 10.01
C LYS A 57 2.71 3.46 8.83
N ILE A 58 2.48 2.15 8.80
CA ILE A 58 2.88 1.29 7.69
C ILE A 58 2.20 1.74 6.38
N ILE A 59 0.91 2.01 6.44
CA ILE A 59 0.16 2.49 5.27
C ILE A 59 0.75 3.81 4.78
N ARG A 60 0.92 4.78 5.67
CA ARG A 60 1.46 6.10 5.32
C ARG A 60 2.85 6.01 4.70
N GLU A 61 3.74 5.26 5.33
CA GLU A 61 5.12 5.14 4.85
C GLU A 61 5.20 4.37 3.52
N THR A 62 4.38 3.34 3.35
CA THR A 62 4.34 2.59 2.09
C THR A 62 3.83 3.46 0.95
N VAL A 63 2.77 4.24 1.19
CA VAL A 63 2.24 5.17 0.20
C VAL A 63 3.26 6.26 -0.14
N ASN A 64 3.91 6.83 0.86
CA ASN A 64 4.96 7.82 0.63
C ASN A 64 6.11 7.23 -0.20
N MET A 65 6.48 5.99 0.06
CA MET A 65 7.53 5.30 -0.69
C MET A 65 7.15 5.10 -2.16
N VAL A 66 5.95 4.61 -2.45
CA VAL A 66 5.52 4.38 -3.82
C VAL A 66 5.34 5.69 -4.59
N ILE A 67 4.86 6.73 -3.93
CA ILE A 67 4.74 8.06 -4.55
C ILE A 67 6.13 8.61 -4.89
N ALA A 68 7.08 8.51 -3.97
CA ALA A 68 8.45 8.95 -4.21
C ALA A 68 9.10 8.17 -5.37
N LYS A 69 8.89 6.86 -5.44
CA LYS A 69 9.42 6.03 -6.53
C LYS A 69 8.81 6.38 -7.87
N SER A 70 7.53 6.76 -7.89
CA SER A 70 6.82 7.08 -9.14
C SER A 70 7.21 8.42 -9.74
N GLY A 71 7.70 9.35 -8.91
CA GLY A 71 7.98 10.71 -9.35
C GLY A 71 6.75 11.57 -9.61
N VAL A 72 5.55 11.06 -9.29
CA VAL A 72 4.28 11.79 -9.48
C VAL A 72 4.00 12.66 -8.26
N PRO A 73 3.70 13.96 -8.41
CA PRO A 73 3.33 14.81 -7.28
C PRO A 73 2.02 14.36 -6.64
N ASN A 74 1.87 14.57 -5.32
CA ASN A 74 0.66 14.19 -4.61
C ASN A 74 -0.60 14.81 -5.19
N GLN A 75 -0.54 16.06 -5.64
CA GLN A 75 -1.69 16.76 -6.19
C GLN A 75 -2.17 16.20 -7.53
N ASP A 76 -1.37 15.38 -8.19
CA ASP A 76 -1.74 14.75 -9.46
C ASP A 76 -2.43 13.38 -9.25
N ILE A 77 -2.58 12.95 -8.01
CA ILE A 77 -3.29 11.71 -7.66
C ILE A 77 -4.76 12.04 -7.46
N ASP A 78 -5.61 11.49 -8.32
CA ASP A 78 -7.04 11.78 -8.29
C ASP A 78 -7.82 10.88 -7.35
N ILE A 79 -7.47 9.61 -7.26
CA ILE A 79 -8.20 8.60 -6.49
C ILE A 79 -7.20 7.67 -5.81
N CYS A 80 -7.50 7.31 -4.57
CA CYS A 80 -6.78 6.30 -3.81
C CYS A 80 -7.74 5.25 -3.27
N PHE A 81 -7.47 3.98 -3.55
CA PHE A 81 -8.20 2.87 -2.98
C PHE A 81 -7.35 2.24 -1.89
N ALA A 82 -7.90 2.06 -0.70
CA ALA A 82 -7.17 1.54 0.43
C ALA A 82 -8.03 0.60 1.27
N GLY A 83 -7.37 -0.34 1.96
CA GLY A 83 -8.02 -1.26 2.88
C GLY A 83 -7.12 -1.53 4.07
N ASP A 84 -7.72 -1.95 5.16
CA ASP A 84 -7.02 -2.34 6.37
C ASP A 84 -7.71 -3.55 7.01
N LEU A 85 -7.01 -4.26 7.88
CA LEU A 85 -7.48 -5.53 8.44
C LEU A 85 -7.74 -5.49 9.94
N LEU A 86 -7.16 -4.53 10.67
CA LEU A 86 -7.31 -4.49 12.13
C LEU A 86 -8.66 -3.93 12.55
N LYS A 87 -9.01 -2.77 12.04
CA LYS A 87 -10.32 -2.12 12.27
C LYS A 87 -10.75 -1.43 11.02
N GLN A 88 -11.98 -1.61 10.65
CA GLN A 88 -12.55 -1.14 9.40
C GLN A 88 -12.30 0.36 9.17
N CYS A 89 -11.49 0.67 8.15
CA CYS A 89 -11.20 2.02 7.65
C CYS A 89 -10.44 2.95 8.59
N ILE A 90 -10.08 2.53 9.80
CA ILE A 90 -9.40 3.42 10.76
C ILE A 90 -7.98 3.71 10.29
N SER A 91 -7.20 2.68 10.05
CA SER A 91 -5.79 2.83 9.68
C SER A 91 -5.63 3.53 8.34
N SER A 92 -6.48 3.20 7.37
CA SER A 92 -6.48 3.85 6.06
C SER A 92 -6.83 5.34 6.16
N ASN A 93 -7.85 5.69 6.94
CA ASN A 93 -8.26 7.08 7.12
C ASN A 93 -7.17 7.93 7.77
N PHE A 94 -6.56 7.45 8.84
CA PHE A 94 -5.53 8.22 9.55
C PHE A 94 -4.17 8.17 8.86
N GLY A 95 -3.84 7.08 8.20
CA GLY A 95 -2.58 6.92 7.51
C GLY A 95 -2.46 7.74 6.22
N LEU A 96 -3.59 8.03 5.55
CA LEU A 96 -3.63 8.68 4.24
C LEU A 96 -4.12 10.13 4.27
N ARG A 97 -4.11 10.79 5.41
CA ARG A 97 -4.46 12.20 5.52
C ARG A 97 -3.40 13.11 4.92
#